data_5bd35d5cffc7dfd642f9d90c6ed04fde
#
_entry.id   5bd35d5cffc7dfd642f9d90c6ed04fde
#
_cell.length_a   1.000
_cell.length_b   1.000
_cell.length_c   1.000
_cell.angle_alpha   90.00
_cell.angle_beta   90.00
_cell.angle_gamma   90.00
#
_symmetry.space_group_name_H-M   'P 1'
#
loop_
_entity.id
_entity.type
_entity.pdbx_description
1 polymer ?
#
loop_
_entity_poly.entity_id
_entity_poly.type
_entity_poly.pdbx_seq_one_letter_code
_entity_poly.pdbx_strand_id
1 'polypeptide(L)'
;MKKLFNTLHKYILDHSVKDYTKETVNGLFRTIIEPICSNQKFEALVLLKLENIEGKNSILQRLNFSGAKIVSYCDCLQSQKIDNSEINDIWKNTEFIIVLGRRYSAAMLWDYSLSEEKNKTPVCLLYNSKLITEIAKCI
;
A
#
# COMPACT_ATOMS: atom_id res chain seq x y z
N MET A 1 7.12 -11.21 -1.44
CA MET A 1 5.78 -11.38 -0.85
C MET A 1 5.55 -12.73 -0.20
N LYS A 2 6.05 -13.81 -0.76
CA LYS A 2 5.87 -15.14 -0.15
C LYS A 2 6.38 -15.18 1.30
N LYS A 3 7.58 -14.63 1.55
CA LYS A 3 8.15 -14.52 2.89
C LYS A 3 7.32 -13.61 3.80
N LEU A 4 6.84 -12.48 3.25
CA LEU A 4 5.98 -11.56 3.98
C LEU A 4 4.67 -12.22 4.36
N PHE A 5 4.01 -12.89 3.43
CA PHE A 5 2.75 -13.58 3.69
C PHE A 5 2.91 -14.69 4.74
N ASN A 6 4.00 -15.42 4.71
CA ASN A 6 4.27 -16.43 5.74
C ASN A 6 4.42 -15.79 7.12
N THR A 7 5.10 -14.64 7.20
CA THR A 7 5.28 -13.90 8.45
C THR A 7 3.97 -13.34 8.97
N LEU A 8 3.13 -12.84 8.08
CA LEU A 8 1.84 -12.24 8.40
C LEU A 8 0.67 -13.23 8.35
N HIS A 9 0.96 -14.51 8.21
CA HIS A 9 -0.04 -15.56 8.04
C HIS A 9 -1.19 -15.48 9.06
N LYS A 10 -0.88 -15.16 10.31
CA LYS A 10 -1.90 -15.00 11.36
C LYS A 10 -2.83 -13.81 11.13
N TYR A 11 -2.44 -12.87 10.26
CA TYR A 11 -3.21 -11.65 9.97
C TYR A 11 -3.88 -11.67 8.61
N ILE A 12 -3.41 -12.51 7.69
CA ILE A 12 -3.85 -12.53 6.30
C ILE A 12 -4.51 -13.86 5.99
N LEU A 13 -5.78 -13.81 5.59
CA LEU A 13 -6.50 -14.99 5.13
C LEU A 13 -6.09 -15.26 3.67
N ASP A 14 -5.98 -16.54 3.31
CA ASP A 14 -5.58 -16.98 1.96
C ASP A 14 -6.42 -16.34 0.85
N HIS A 15 -7.73 -16.17 1.08
CA HIS A 15 -8.63 -15.56 0.10
C HIS A 15 -8.42 -14.05 -0.09
N SER A 16 -7.61 -13.41 0.77
CA SER A 16 -7.28 -11.99 0.63
C SER A 16 -6.19 -11.75 -0.42
N VAL A 17 -5.53 -12.80 -0.90
CA VAL A 17 -4.47 -12.70 -1.90
C VAL A 17 -4.99 -13.19 -3.24
N LYS A 18 -4.91 -12.34 -4.27
CA LYS A 18 -5.32 -12.66 -5.64
C LYS A 18 -4.31 -12.13 -6.62
N ASP A 19 -4.24 -12.75 -7.80
CA ASP A 19 -3.36 -12.31 -8.88
C ASP A 19 -4.09 -11.33 -9.81
N TYR A 20 -3.45 -10.22 -10.13
CA TYR A 20 -4.00 -9.17 -10.98
C TYR A 20 -2.98 -8.72 -12.02
N THR A 21 -3.49 -8.22 -13.15
CA THR A 21 -2.63 -7.56 -14.15
C THR A 21 -2.09 -6.25 -13.60
N LYS A 22 -1.00 -5.75 -14.20
CA LYS A 22 -0.39 -4.48 -13.80
C LYS A 22 -1.35 -3.30 -13.90
N GLU A 23 -2.18 -3.26 -14.95
CA GLU A 23 -3.19 -2.21 -15.12
C GLU A 23 -4.24 -2.27 -14.01
N THR A 24 -4.65 -3.47 -13.65
CA THR A 24 -5.61 -3.67 -12.54
C THR A 24 -5.00 -3.26 -11.20
N VAL A 25 -3.71 -3.57 -10.97
CA VAL A 25 -2.99 -3.12 -9.76
C VAL A 25 -3.01 -1.60 -9.66
N ASN A 26 -2.73 -0.89 -10.76
CA ASN A 26 -2.79 0.57 -10.78
C ASN A 26 -4.20 1.11 -10.52
N GLY A 27 -5.22 0.45 -11.05
CA GLY A 27 -6.63 0.81 -10.82
C GLY A 27 -7.04 0.61 -9.36
N LEU A 28 -6.62 -0.49 -8.75
CA LEU A 28 -6.88 -0.77 -7.33
C LEU A 28 -6.17 0.25 -6.42
N PHE A 29 -4.93 0.59 -6.74
CA PHE A 29 -4.19 1.62 -6.03
C PHE A 29 -4.94 2.95 -6.05
N ARG A 30 -5.43 3.37 -7.22
CA ARG A 30 -6.23 4.58 -7.37
C ARG A 30 -7.50 4.51 -6.54
N THR A 31 -8.19 3.38 -6.57
CA THR A 31 -9.44 3.18 -5.82
C THR A 31 -9.23 3.35 -4.32
N ILE A 32 -8.11 2.89 -3.78
CA ILE A 32 -7.79 3.04 -2.35
C ILE A 32 -7.54 4.50 -1.98
N ILE A 33 -6.89 5.26 -2.85
CA ILE A 33 -6.53 6.66 -2.59
C ILE A 33 -7.70 7.62 -2.83
N GLU A 34 -8.58 7.32 -3.78
CA GLU A 34 -9.64 8.23 -4.23
C GLU A 34 -10.48 8.84 -3.09
N PRO A 35 -10.92 8.07 -2.07
CA PRO A 35 -11.68 8.66 -0.97
C PRO A 35 -10.90 9.74 -0.20
N ILE A 36 -9.59 9.61 -0.11
CA ILE A 36 -8.72 10.57 0.58
C ILE A 36 -8.61 11.86 -0.24
N CYS A 37 -8.45 11.71 -1.54
CA CYS A 37 -8.27 12.84 -2.46
C CYS A 37 -9.56 13.63 -2.68
N SER A 38 -10.71 12.97 -2.59
CA SER A 38 -12.02 13.57 -2.86
C SER A 38 -12.54 14.42 -1.71
N ASN A 39 -11.95 14.30 -0.53
CA ASN A 39 -12.38 15.04 0.66
C ASN A 39 -11.19 15.64 1.38
N GLN A 40 -10.99 16.96 1.22
CA GLN A 40 -9.87 17.69 1.83
C GLN A 40 -9.88 17.66 3.37
N LYS A 41 -11.03 17.35 3.98
CA LYS A 41 -11.15 17.21 5.44
C LYS A 41 -10.93 15.79 5.91
N PHE A 42 -10.55 14.90 5.04
CA PHE A 42 -10.34 13.49 5.39
C PHE A 42 -9.05 13.36 6.22
N GLU A 43 -9.22 13.07 7.50
CA GLU A 43 -8.12 12.83 8.40
C GLU A 43 -7.67 11.37 8.28
N ALA A 44 -6.47 11.17 7.76
CA ALA A 44 -5.89 9.84 7.62
C ALA A 44 -4.38 9.90 7.72
N LEU A 45 -3.81 8.79 8.16
CA LEU A 45 -2.39 8.52 8.04
C LEU A 45 -2.20 7.55 6.88
N VAL A 46 -1.34 7.90 5.95
CA VAL A 46 -1.00 7.05 4.80
C VAL A 46 0.44 6.62 4.89
N LEU A 47 0.67 5.31 4.92
CA LEU A 47 2.00 4.72 4.86
C LEU A 47 2.20 4.20 3.43
N LEU A 48 3.27 4.62 2.78
CA LEU A 48 3.46 4.38 1.36
C LEU A 48 4.89 3.92 1.05
N LYS A 49 5.01 2.78 0.39
CA LYS A 49 6.28 2.28 -0.15
C LYS A 49 6.07 1.85 -1.59
N LEU A 50 6.65 2.59 -2.52
CA LEU A 50 6.60 2.31 -3.95
C LEU A 50 8.02 2.31 -4.52
N GLU A 51 8.32 1.33 -5.35
CA GLU A 51 9.57 1.28 -6.12
C GLU A 51 9.33 1.73 -7.56
N ASN A 52 8.11 1.53 -8.06
CA ASN A 52 7.73 1.91 -9.41
C ASN A 52 6.44 2.74 -9.36
N ILE A 53 6.52 3.98 -9.85
CA ILE A 53 5.40 4.92 -9.87
C ILE A 53 4.70 4.99 -11.24
N GLU A 54 5.09 4.15 -12.19
CA GLU A 54 4.47 4.14 -13.53
C GLU A 54 2.96 3.92 -13.43
N GLY A 55 2.20 4.81 -14.07
CA GLY A 55 0.74 4.76 -14.04
C GLY A 55 0.12 5.32 -12.75
N LYS A 56 0.92 5.84 -11.81
CA LYS A 56 0.44 6.34 -10.52
C LYS A 56 0.67 7.84 -10.32
N ASN A 57 1.36 8.51 -11.25
CA ASN A 57 1.81 9.89 -11.05
C ASN A 57 0.67 10.86 -10.76
N SER A 58 -0.43 10.81 -11.50
CA SER A 58 -1.53 11.75 -11.34
C SER A 58 -2.22 11.59 -9.99
N ILE A 59 -2.45 10.35 -9.56
CA ILE A 59 -3.10 10.10 -8.27
C ILE A 59 -2.18 10.43 -7.09
N LEU A 60 -0.86 10.23 -7.24
CA LEU A 60 0.11 10.61 -6.22
C LEU A 60 0.19 12.13 -6.04
N GLN A 61 0.10 12.90 -7.12
CA GLN A 61 0.02 14.35 -7.04
C GLN A 61 -1.23 14.80 -6.26
N ARG A 62 -2.38 14.20 -6.54
CA ARG A 62 -3.60 14.49 -5.81
C ARG A 62 -3.47 14.13 -4.33
N LEU A 63 -2.86 13.00 -4.03
CA LEU A 63 -2.60 12.58 -2.64
C LEU A 63 -1.73 13.59 -1.91
N ASN A 64 -0.70 14.10 -2.57
CA ASN A 64 0.22 15.08 -1.98
C ASN A 64 -0.49 16.39 -1.60
N PHE A 65 -1.56 16.75 -2.32
CA PHE A 65 -2.38 17.94 -2.02
C PHE A 65 -3.57 17.64 -1.09
N SER A 66 -3.73 16.40 -0.67
CA SER A 66 -4.79 16.03 0.27
C SER A 66 -4.45 16.47 1.69
N GLY A 67 -5.44 16.40 2.59
CA GLY A 67 -5.23 16.69 4.01
C GLY A 67 -4.61 15.53 4.79
N ALA A 68 -4.31 14.40 4.15
CA ALA A 68 -3.75 13.24 4.81
C ALA A 68 -2.28 13.46 5.21
N LYS A 69 -1.89 12.90 6.35
CA LYS A 69 -0.48 12.83 6.74
C LYS A 69 0.14 11.62 6.02
N ILE A 70 1.23 11.86 5.28
CA ILE A 70 1.86 10.82 4.49
C ILE A 70 3.26 10.53 5.03
N VAL A 71 3.53 9.25 5.26
CA VAL A 71 4.87 8.76 5.59
C VAL A 71 5.31 7.89 4.43
N SER A 72 6.33 8.35 3.72
CA SER A 72 6.83 7.68 2.51
C SER A 72 8.15 6.99 2.80
N TYR A 73 8.26 5.74 2.36
CA TYR A 73 9.47 4.93 2.42
C TYR A 73 10.22 4.92 1.09
N CYS A 74 9.91 5.88 0.22
CA CYS A 74 10.51 6.01 -1.10
C CYS A 74 10.66 7.49 -1.46
N ASP A 75 11.35 7.78 -2.59
CA ASP A 75 11.59 9.16 -3.06
C ASP A 75 10.47 9.70 -3.95
N CYS A 76 9.39 8.96 -4.14
CA CYS A 76 8.34 9.34 -5.08
C CYS A 76 7.47 10.52 -4.61
N LEU A 77 7.49 10.85 -3.31
CA LEU A 77 6.75 11.98 -2.75
C LEU A 77 7.69 12.84 -1.91
N GLN A 78 7.52 14.17 -2.02
CA GLN A 78 8.23 15.13 -1.18
C GLN A 78 7.49 15.34 0.14
N SER A 79 7.19 14.25 0.82
CA SER A 79 6.50 14.24 2.10
C SER A 79 7.44 13.72 3.18
N GLN A 80 6.94 13.61 4.40
CA GLN A 80 7.73 13.09 5.49
C GLN A 80 8.26 11.68 5.14
N LYS A 81 9.58 11.52 5.20
CA LYS A 81 10.24 10.24 4.90
C LYS A 81 10.73 9.58 6.17
N ILE A 82 10.70 8.26 6.14
CA ILE A 82 11.41 7.42 7.10
C ILE A 82 12.54 6.75 6.35
N ASP A 83 13.71 6.69 6.96
CA ASP A 83 14.88 6.04 6.37
C ASP A 83 14.57 4.57 6.09
N ASN A 84 14.79 4.14 4.84
CA ASN A 84 14.56 2.76 4.43
C ASN A 84 15.38 1.74 5.24
N SER A 85 16.49 2.15 5.85
CA SER A 85 17.29 1.28 6.69
C SER A 85 16.56 0.80 7.94
N GLU A 86 15.49 1.47 8.34
CA GLU A 86 14.66 1.11 9.49
C GLU A 86 13.57 0.10 9.14
N ILE A 87 13.36 -0.17 7.85
CA ILE A 87 12.34 -1.12 7.42
C ILE A 87 12.84 -2.54 7.60
N ASN A 88 12.00 -3.39 8.21
CA ASN A 88 12.29 -4.80 8.35
C ASN A 88 12.52 -5.44 6.97
N ASP A 89 13.49 -6.34 6.87
CA ASP A 89 13.87 -7.02 5.62
C ASP A 89 12.71 -7.74 4.92
N ILE A 90 11.69 -8.16 5.64
CA ILE A 90 10.52 -8.81 5.05
C ILE A 90 9.78 -7.88 4.08
N TRP A 91 9.96 -6.57 4.21
CA TRP A 91 9.32 -5.56 3.37
C TRP A 91 10.17 -5.16 2.15
N LYS A 92 11.38 -5.70 2.03
CA LYS A 92 12.36 -5.26 1.03
C LYS A 92 11.81 -5.25 -0.40
N ASN A 93 11.11 -6.31 -0.79
CA ASN A 93 10.58 -6.48 -2.15
C ASN A 93 9.08 -6.21 -2.24
N THR A 94 8.48 -5.72 -1.18
CA THR A 94 7.05 -5.46 -1.11
C THR A 94 6.79 -3.99 -1.27
N GLU A 95 5.89 -3.66 -2.19
CA GLU A 95 5.30 -2.33 -2.27
C GLU A 95 3.98 -2.34 -1.51
N PHE A 96 3.61 -1.21 -0.94
CA PHE A 96 2.36 -1.13 -0.21
C PHE A 96 1.82 0.29 -0.14
N ILE A 97 0.50 0.37 0.08
CA ILE A 97 -0.17 1.55 0.59
C ILE A 97 -1.07 1.12 1.73
N ILE A 98 -0.95 1.81 2.86
CA ILE A 98 -1.77 1.56 4.05
C ILE A 98 -2.42 2.86 4.45
N VAL A 99 -3.75 2.87 4.50
CA VAL A 99 -4.56 4.02 4.90
C VAL A 99 -5.18 3.74 6.25
N LEU A 100 -4.89 4.57 7.22
CA LEU A 100 -5.46 4.50 8.57
C LEU A 100 -6.25 5.79 8.83
N GLY A 101 -7.56 5.70 8.73
CA GLY A 101 -8.47 6.81 8.98
C GLY A 101 -9.55 6.44 9.98
N ARG A 102 -10.27 7.43 10.48
CA ARG A 102 -11.35 7.20 11.44
C ARG A 102 -12.51 6.41 10.84
N ARG A 103 -12.86 6.73 9.60
CA ARG A 103 -14.05 6.18 8.93
C ARG A 103 -13.70 5.29 7.74
N TYR A 104 -12.43 5.25 7.36
CA TYR A 104 -11.98 4.48 6.22
C TYR A 104 -10.57 4.00 6.47
N SER A 105 -10.38 2.70 6.38
CA SER A 105 -9.06 2.07 6.42
C SER A 105 -8.97 1.07 5.28
N ALA A 106 -7.83 1.04 4.63
CA ALA A 106 -7.56 0.10 3.55
C ALA A 106 -6.07 -0.20 3.50
N ALA A 107 -5.72 -1.38 3.03
CA ALA A 107 -4.34 -1.74 2.78
C ALA A 107 -4.24 -2.54 1.49
N MET A 108 -3.21 -2.25 0.72
CA MET A 108 -2.86 -2.97 -0.49
C MET A 108 -1.37 -3.26 -0.46
N LEU A 109 -1.02 -4.53 -0.54
CA LEU A 109 0.37 -4.99 -0.55
C LEU A 109 0.60 -5.85 -1.79
N TRP A 110 1.70 -5.64 -2.49
CA TRP A 110 1.99 -6.40 -3.71
C TRP A 110 3.49 -6.46 -3.97
N ASP A 111 3.88 -7.41 -4.82
CA ASP A 111 5.28 -7.58 -5.24
C ASP A 111 5.32 -8.09 -6.68
N TYR A 112 5.75 -7.24 -7.60
CA TYR A 112 5.88 -7.60 -9.02
C TYR A 112 6.91 -8.69 -9.27
N SER A 113 7.89 -8.86 -8.38
CA SER A 113 8.94 -9.86 -8.55
C SER A 113 8.45 -11.31 -8.39
N LEU A 114 7.29 -11.48 -7.74
CA LEU A 114 6.71 -12.81 -7.49
C LEU A 114 5.62 -13.21 -8.49
N SER A 115 5.56 -12.55 -9.64
CA SER A 115 4.64 -12.92 -10.68
C SER A 115 5.04 -14.27 -11.29
N GLU A 116 4.33 -15.34 -10.93
CA GLU A 116 4.54 -16.68 -11.48
C GLU A 116 4.06 -16.78 -12.92
N GLU A 117 3.01 -16.03 -13.24
CA GLU A 117 2.50 -15.89 -14.60
C GLU A 117 2.88 -14.54 -15.16
N LYS A 118 3.22 -14.51 -16.47
CA LYS A 118 3.52 -13.28 -17.17
C LYS A 118 2.35 -12.30 -17.03
N ASN A 119 2.63 -11.07 -16.58
CA ASN A 119 1.68 -9.97 -16.41
C ASN A 119 0.69 -10.12 -15.26
N LYS A 120 0.92 -11.03 -14.33
CA LYS A 120 0.08 -11.14 -13.11
C LYS A 120 0.91 -10.92 -11.86
N THR A 121 0.36 -10.17 -10.94
CA THR A 121 1.00 -9.80 -9.68
C THR A 121 0.13 -10.24 -8.52
N PRO A 122 0.69 -10.94 -7.52
CA PRO A 122 -0.06 -11.24 -6.31
C PRO A 122 -0.28 -9.97 -5.50
N VAL A 123 -1.53 -9.74 -5.11
CA VAL A 123 -1.97 -8.55 -4.37
C VAL A 123 -2.80 -8.97 -3.18
N CYS A 124 -2.50 -8.41 -2.03
CA CYS A 124 -3.31 -8.55 -0.83
C CYS A 124 -4.08 -7.26 -0.60
N LEU A 125 -5.42 -7.34 -0.57
CA LEU A 125 -6.32 -6.22 -0.30
C LEU A 125 -7.03 -6.44 1.02
N LEU A 126 -6.98 -5.46 1.92
CA LEU A 126 -7.59 -5.54 3.23
C LEU A 126 -8.36 -4.25 3.53
N TYR A 127 -9.53 -4.41 4.17
CA TYR A 127 -10.39 -3.29 4.59
C TYR A 127 -10.74 -3.34 6.06
N ASN A 128 -10.32 -4.36 6.79
CA ASN A 128 -10.55 -4.48 8.23
C ASN A 128 -9.55 -3.61 9.00
N SER A 129 -10.04 -2.58 9.67
CA SER A 129 -9.19 -1.59 10.34
C SER A 129 -8.31 -2.19 11.43
N LYS A 130 -8.82 -3.16 12.17
CA LYS A 130 -8.06 -3.84 13.23
C LYS A 130 -6.88 -4.62 12.65
N LEU A 131 -7.12 -5.38 11.58
CA LEU A 131 -6.09 -6.15 10.90
C LEU A 131 -5.04 -5.23 10.27
N ILE A 132 -5.49 -4.16 9.62
CA ILE A 132 -4.61 -3.16 9.00
C ILE A 132 -3.71 -2.51 10.06
N THR A 133 -4.25 -2.17 11.23
CA THR A 133 -3.48 -1.59 12.32
C THR A 133 -2.38 -2.55 12.79
N GLU A 134 -2.69 -3.84 12.92
CA GLU A 134 -1.70 -4.84 13.31
C GLU A 134 -0.58 -4.97 12.26
N ILE A 135 -0.92 -4.92 10.98
CA ILE A 135 0.07 -4.96 9.90
C ILE A 135 0.95 -3.70 9.94
N ALA A 136 0.36 -2.54 10.14
CA ALA A 136 1.11 -1.28 10.22
C ALA A 136 2.15 -1.28 11.34
N LYS A 137 1.86 -1.96 12.45
CA LYS A 137 2.82 -2.11 13.55
C LYS A 137 4.04 -2.97 13.20
N CYS A 138 3.96 -3.74 12.12
CA CYS A 138 5.06 -4.58 11.66
C CYS A 138 6.04 -3.86 10.71
N ILE A 139 5.77 -2.64 10.35
CA ILE A 139 6.59 -1.84 9.42
C ILE A 139 7.77 -1.17 10.15
#